data_b7836a257e6d15abbc892dbe9f4f54f9
#
_entry.id   b7836a257e6d15abbc892dbe9f4f54f9
#
_cell.length_a   1.000
_cell.length_b   1.000
_cell.length_c   1.000
_cell.angle_alpha   90.00
_cell.angle_beta   90.00
_cell.angle_gamma   90.00
#
_symmetry.space_group_name_H-M   'P 1'
#
loop_
_entity.id
_entity.type
_entity.pdbx_description
1 polymer ?
#
loop_
_entity_poly.entity_id
_entity_poly.type
_entity_poly.pdbx_seq_one_letter_code
_entity_poly.pdbx_strand_id
1 'polypeptide(L)'
;TEIYTPFPTRRSSDLPILGIHLGDLGFLAKVTLKDLFHRLDQVAKDDYFVEDRALIKAIIRKKDNVVEHVSLNDFVFANGESFRMLNTSVRVDGHFVGNYKADGLIISTPTGSTAYSLSAGGPIVTPKVDSMIITPTSAHSLTSRPLVVPGHSKIIVCFSGSADSIRFVADGQVHETLSPKSQVEVVKSDYTVSLIDFKDTDYFKTLRVKMGWGKRGEE
;
A
#
# COMPACT_ATOMS: atom_id res chain seq x y z
N THR A 1 20.34 -14.37 9.17
CA THR A 1 19.00 -13.78 9.48
C THR A 1 18.26 -13.70 8.16
N GLU A 2 17.40 -14.67 7.90
CA GLU A 2 16.54 -14.67 6.71
C GLU A 2 15.60 -13.48 6.82
N ILE A 3 15.67 -12.59 5.86
CA ILE A 3 14.71 -11.48 5.72
C ILE A 3 13.41 -12.11 5.27
N TYR A 4 12.47 -12.19 6.18
CA TYR A 4 11.11 -12.62 5.91
C TYR A 4 10.46 -11.58 4.97
N THR A 5 10.50 -11.83 3.67
CA THR A 5 9.62 -11.10 2.76
C THR A 5 8.20 -11.64 3.03
N PRO A 6 7.21 -10.79 3.34
CA PRO A 6 5.84 -11.24 3.66
C PRO A 6 5.12 -11.84 2.46
N PHE A 7 5.75 -11.82 1.31
CA PHE A 7 5.19 -12.39 0.09
C PHE A 7 5.91 -13.69 -0.25
N PRO A 8 5.13 -14.75 -0.43
CA PRO A 8 5.64 -16.03 -0.83
C PRO A 8 6.43 -15.92 -2.13
N THR A 9 7.47 -16.74 -2.25
CA THR A 9 8.17 -16.95 -3.51
C THR A 9 7.19 -17.35 -4.61
N ARG A 10 7.54 -17.19 -5.90
CA ARG A 10 6.70 -17.44 -7.07
C ARG A 10 5.79 -18.69 -7.00
N ARG A 11 6.17 -19.72 -6.25
CA ARG A 11 5.40 -20.97 -6.05
C ARG A 11 4.30 -20.86 -4.99
N SER A 12 4.40 -19.94 -4.04
CA SER A 12 3.38 -19.73 -3.02
C SER A 12 2.43 -18.56 -3.34
N SER A 13 2.75 -17.73 -4.35
CA SER A 13 1.84 -16.68 -4.84
C SER A 13 0.62 -17.23 -5.58
N ASP A 14 0.67 -18.50 -6.00
CA ASP A 14 -0.43 -19.14 -6.69
C ASP A 14 -1.47 -19.76 -5.74
N LEU A 15 -1.18 -19.78 -4.42
CA LEU A 15 -2.08 -20.32 -3.41
C LEU A 15 -2.83 -19.19 -2.69
N PRO A 16 -4.16 -19.30 -2.57
CA PRO A 16 -4.95 -18.35 -1.78
C PRO A 16 -4.54 -18.39 -0.29
N ILE A 17 -4.50 -17.21 0.32
CA ILE A 17 -4.07 -17.02 1.70
C ILE A 17 -5.30 -16.82 2.60
N LEU A 18 -5.43 -17.63 3.66
CA LEU A 18 -6.38 -17.41 4.73
C LEU A 18 -5.72 -16.58 5.83
N GLY A 19 -6.11 -15.30 5.93
CA GLY A 19 -5.61 -14.40 6.95
C GLY A 19 -6.30 -14.59 8.30
N ILE A 20 -5.52 -14.90 9.36
CA ILE A 20 -6.01 -15.05 10.74
C ILE A 20 -5.39 -13.92 11.56
N HIS A 21 -6.20 -13.19 12.33
CA HIS A 21 -5.70 -12.17 13.25
C HIS A 21 -5.65 -12.68 14.70
N LEU A 22 -4.55 -12.34 15.37
CA LEU A 22 -4.32 -12.71 16.78
C LEU A 22 -4.74 -11.64 17.78
N GLY A 23 -5.16 -10.48 17.29
CA GLY A 23 -5.57 -9.32 18.09
C GLY A 23 -6.84 -8.69 17.51
N ASP A 24 -6.79 -7.38 17.25
CA ASP A 24 -7.94 -6.65 16.70
C ASP A 24 -8.19 -6.99 15.22
N LEU A 25 -9.47 -6.98 14.83
CA LEU A 25 -9.91 -7.22 13.46
C LEU A 25 -9.14 -6.36 12.45
N GLY A 26 -8.53 -6.99 11.45
CA GLY A 26 -7.83 -6.34 10.34
C GLY A 26 -8.66 -6.23 9.07
N PHE A 27 -8.17 -5.47 8.09
CA PHE A 27 -8.78 -5.43 6.75
C PHE A 27 -8.37 -6.62 5.88
N LEU A 28 -7.20 -7.22 6.13
CA LEU A 28 -6.67 -8.38 5.41
C LEU A 28 -6.98 -9.68 6.12
N ALA A 29 -6.73 -9.73 7.43
CA ALA A 29 -7.01 -10.89 8.27
C ALA A 29 -8.37 -10.70 8.92
N LYS A 30 -9.38 -11.41 8.43
CA LYS A 30 -10.79 -11.31 8.87
C LYS A 30 -11.21 -12.44 9.79
N VAL A 31 -10.43 -13.49 9.90
CA VAL A 31 -10.73 -14.68 10.71
C VAL A 31 -10.14 -14.54 12.10
N THR A 32 -10.97 -14.74 13.13
CA THR A 32 -10.51 -14.78 14.53
C THR A 32 -10.03 -16.18 14.90
N LEU A 33 -9.25 -16.30 15.97
CA LEU A 33 -8.92 -17.62 16.53
C LEU A 33 -10.15 -18.41 16.95
N LYS A 34 -11.21 -17.74 17.40
CA LYS A 34 -12.46 -18.38 17.81
C LYS A 34 -13.19 -19.03 16.64
N ASP A 35 -13.12 -18.39 15.47
CA ASP A 35 -13.81 -18.85 14.27
C ASP A 35 -12.95 -19.78 13.41
N LEU A 36 -11.67 -19.98 13.78
CA LEU A 36 -10.69 -20.68 12.96
C LEU A 36 -11.15 -22.04 12.46
N PHE A 37 -11.58 -22.91 13.38
CA PHE A 37 -12.00 -24.28 13.01
C PHE A 37 -13.25 -24.27 12.12
N HIS A 38 -14.21 -23.39 12.38
CA HIS A 38 -15.37 -23.23 11.52
C HIS A 38 -14.97 -22.79 10.11
N ARG A 39 -14.04 -21.86 9.98
CA ARG A 39 -13.53 -21.40 8.68
C ARG A 39 -12.73 -22.47 7.95
N LEU A 40 -11.94 -23.27 8.66
CA LEU A 40 -11.26 -24.43 8.07
C LEU A 40 -12.25 -25.47 7.55
N ASP A 41 -13.36 -25.72 8.27
CA ASP A 41 -14.43 -26.61 7.80
C ASP A 41 -15.12 -26.07 6.54
N GLN A 42 -15.31 -24.75 6.45
CA GLN A 42 -15.84 -24.11 5.23
C GLN A 42 -14.87 -24.28 4.06
N VAL A 43 -13.57 -24.05 4.29
CA VAL A 43 -12.53 -24.26 3.25
C VAL A 43 -12.51 -25.71 2.78
N ALA A 44 -12.60 -26.69 3.71
CA ALA A 44 -12.64 -28.10 3.37
C ALA A 44 -13.88 -28.51 2.57
N LYS A 45 -14.96 -27.73 2.63
CA LYS A 45 -16.23 -27.91 1.92
C LYS A 45 -16.37 -27.04 0.68
N ASP A 46 -15.28 -26.34 0.26
CA ASP A 46 -15.28 -25.35 -0.82
C ASP A 46 -16.33 -24.22 -0.65
N ASP A 47 -16.75 -23.91 0.60
CA ASP A 47 -17.68 -22.81 0.91
C ASP A 47 -16.93 -21.52 1.25
N TYR A 48 -16.16 -21.02 0.30
CA TYR A 48 -15.43 -19.76 0.35
C TYR A 48 -15.37 -19.16 -1.05
N PHE A 49 -14.83 -17.94 -1.14
CA PHE A 49 -14.44 -17.35 -2.43
C PHE A 49 -13.04 -16.74 -2.31
N VAL A 50 -12.42 -16.50 -3.45
CA VAL A 50 -11.10 -15.89 -3.53
C VAL A 50 -11.26 -14.44 -3.98
N GLU A 51 -10.64 -13.52 -3.26
CA GLU A 51 -10.58 -12.10 -3.59
C GLU A 51 -9.13 -11.71 -3.93
N ASP A 52 -8.91 -11.33 -5.19
CA ASP A 52 -7.60 -10.89 -5.63
C ASP A 52 -7.34 -9.43 -5.23
N ARG A 53 -6.17 -9.20 -4.65
CA ARG A 53 -5.67 -7.89 -4.26
C ARG A 53 -4.60 -7.43 -5.24
N ALA A 54 -4.79 -6.26 -5.81
CA ALA A 54 -3.80 -5.65 -6.67
C ALA A 54 -2.52 -5.32 -5.88
N LEU A 55 -1.39 -5.54 -6.52
CA LEU A 55 -0.08 -5.11 -6.06
C LEU A 55 0.41 -3.95 -6.92
N ILE A 56 1.27 -3.12 -6.36
CA ILE A 56 2.04 -2.13 -7.11
C ILE A 56 3.51 -2.54 -7.15
N LYS A 57 4.18 -2.17 -8.25
CA LYS A 57 5.60 -2.46 -8.48
C LYS A 57 6.36 -1.15 -8.66
N ALA A 58 7.43 -0.96 -7.88
CA ALA A 58 8.40 0.12 -8.05
C ALA A 58 9.59 -0.39 -8.83
N ILE A 59 9.99 0.34 -9.87
CA ILE A 59 11.13 0.06 -10.73
C ILE A 59 12.14 1.17 -10.53
N ILE A 60 13.28 0.83 -9.94
CA ILE A 60 14.38 1.74 -9.62
C ILE A 60 15.54 1.45 -10.54
N ARG A 61 15.82 2.38 -11.46
CA ARG A 61 16.94 2.24 -12.38
C ARG A 61 18.21 2.80 -11.73
N LYS A 62 19.16 1.93 -11.43
CA LYS A 62 20.51 2.26 -10.98
C LYS A 62 21.45 2.23 -12.20
N LYS A 63 22.68 2.76 -12.04
CA LYS A 63 23.66 2.85 -13.13
C LYS A 63 23.92 1.50 -13.81
N ASP A 64 24.04 0.42 -13.02
CA ASP A 64 24.47 -0.89 -13.49
C ASP A 64 23.38 -1.99 -13.39
N ASN A 65 22.22 -1.67 -12.77
CA ASN A 65 21.15 -2.64 -12.61
C ASN A 65 19.78 -1.96 -12.47
N VAL A 66 18.73 -2.77 -12.60
CA VAL A 66 17.36 -2.39 -12.28
C VAL A 66 16.91 -3.18 -11.06
N VAL A 67 16.40 -2.49 -10.07
CA VAL A 67 15.84 -3.10 -8.86
C VAL A 67 14.32 -2.95 -8.90
N GLU A 68 13.62 -4.02 -8.62
CA GLU A 68 12.16 -4.04 -8.55
C GLU A 68 11.71 -4.41 -7.13
N HIS A 69 10.73 -3.68 -6.63
CA HIS A 69 10.05 -3.99 -5.38
C HIS A 69 8.56 -4.09 -5.65
N VAL A 70 7.89 -4.98 -4.92
CA VAL A 70 6.44 -5.17 -5.00
C VAL A 70 5.85 -4.88 -3.63
N SER A 71 4.67 -4.26 -3.60
CA SER A 71 3.97 -3.89 -2.37
C SER A 71 2.47 -4.18 -2.48
N LEU A 72 1.90 -4.68 -1.39
CA LEU A 72 0.45 -4.84 -1.23
C LEU A 72 -0.21 -3.55 -0.77
N ASN A 73 0.46 -2.81 0.13
CA ASN A 73 -0.09 -1.57 0.67
C ASN A 73 0.48 -0.35 -0.02
N ASP A 74 1.77 -0.06 0.17
CA ASP A 74 2.34 1.21 -0.25
C ASP A 74 3.85 1.21 -0.42
N PHE A 75 4.32 2.18 -1.21
CA PHE A 75 5.68 2.67 -1.23
C PHE A 75 5.75 4.04 -0.58
N VAL A 76 6.68 4.21 0.33
CA VAL A 76 6.93 5.47 1.04
C VAL A 76 8.29 6.02 0.63
N PHE A 77 8.31 7.28 0.25
CA PHE A 77 9.52 8.07 0.00
C PHE A 77 9.65 9.13 1.08
N ALA A 78 10.75 9.15 1.80
CA ALA A 78 11.03 10.14 2.84
C ALA A 78 12.49 10.60 2.76
N ASN A 79 12.83 11.68 3.45
CA ASN A 79 14.23 12.09 3.58
C ASN A 79 15.01 11.04 4.40
N GLY A 80 16.23 10.71 3.97
CA GLY A 80 17.02 9.62 4.57
C GLY A 80 17.49 9.90 5.98
N GLU A 81 18.20 11.00 6.19
CA GLU A 81 18.94 11.28 7.44
C GLU A 81 18.55 12.57 8.14
N SER A 82 17.85 13.46 7.50
CA SER A 82 17.48 14.75 8.07
C SER A 82 15.97 14.89 8.23
N PHE A 83 15.54 15.66 9.25
CA PHE A 83 14.15 16.10 9.40
C PHE A 83 13.74 17.19 8.40
N ARG A 84 14.47 17.30 7.28
CA ARG A 84 14.14 18.26 6.22
C ARG A 84 13.07 17.70 5.31
N MET A 85 12.20 18.56 4.83
CA MET A 85 11.18 18.19 3.85
C MET A 85 11.80 17.65 2.58
N LEU A 86 11.17 16.62 2.05
CA LEU A 86 11.48 16.06 0.75
C LEU A 86 10.80 16.88 -0.35
N ASN A 87 11.52 17.21 -1.41
CA ASN A 87 10.93 17.77 -2.61
C ASN A 87 10.81 16.69 -3.67
N THR A 88 9.58 16.37 -4.05
CA THR A 88 9.28 15.39 -5.10
C THR A 88 8.57 16.03 -6.27
N SER A 89 8.90 15.60 -7.47
CA SER A 89 8.18 15.92 -8.71
C SER A 89 7.48 14.66 -9.20
N VAL A 90 6.19 14.74 -9.44
CA VAL A 90 5.37 13.59 -9.85
C VAL A 90 4.83 13.81 -11.26
N ARG A 91 4.93 12.74 -12.07
CA ARG A 91 4.26 12.63 -13.37
C ARG A 91 3.38 11.39 -13.40
N VAL A 92 2.26 11.47 -14.09
CA VAL A 92 1.34 10.35 -14.34
C VAL A 92 1.14 10.27 -15.85
N ASP A 93 1.43 9.12 -16.44
CA ASP A 93 1.33 8.87 -17.90
C ASP A 93 2.04 9.94 -18.74
N GLY A 94 3.22 10.40 -18.27
CA GLY A 94 4.01 11.44 -18.91
C GLY A 94 3.58 12.88 -18.57
N HIS A 95 2.38 13.09 -18.05
CA HIS A 95 1.87 14.41 -17.68
C HIS A 95 2.39 14.84 -16.30
N PHE A 96 2.86 16.08 -16.21
CA PHE A 96 3.28 16.65 -14.93
C PHE A 96 2.05 16.90 -14.04
N VAL A 97 2.09 16.34 -12.82
CA VAL A 97 1.04 16.50 -11.82
C VAL A 97 1.36 17.64 -10.87
N GLY A 98 2.58 17.66 -10.33
CA GLY A 98 2.97 18.69 -9.38
C GLY A 98 4.31 18.41 -8.70
N ASN A 99 4.76 19.43 -7.98
CA ASN A 99 5.86 19.31 -7.03
C ASN A 99 5.29 19.30 -5.62
N TYR A 100 5.70 18.32 -4.81
CA TYR A 100 5.31 18.22 -3.42
C TYR A 100 6.53 18.51 -2.54
N LYS A 101 6.38 19.49 -1.65
CA LYS A 101 7.30 19.77 -0.56
C LYS A 101 6.64 19.27 0.73
N ALA A 102 7.08 18.12 1.22
CA ALA A 102 6.42 17.35 2.28
C ALA A 102 7.45 16.55 3.08
N ASP A 103 7.07 15.97 4.21
CA ASP A 103 7.95 15.03 4.93
C ASP A 103 8.20 13.77 4.13
N GLY A 104 7.24 13.41 3.27
CA GLY A 104 7.36 12.29 2.35
C GLY A 104 6.25 12.26 1.30
N LEU A 105 6.30 11.22 0.47
CA LEU A 105 5.28 10.89 -0.51
C LEU A 105 4.97 9.41 -0.41
N ILE A 106 3.68 9.09 -0.42
CA ILE A 106 3.19 7.70 -0.40
C ILE A 106 2.51 7.41 -1.75
N ILE A 107 2.82 6.26 -2.34
CA ILE A 107 2.07 5.70 -3.45
C ILE A 107 1.45 4.40 -2.94
N SER A 108 0.13 4.31 -2.90
CA SER A 108 -0.56 3.16 -2.31
C SER A 108 -1.55 2.50 -3.27
N THR A 109 -1.81 1.22 -3.00
CA THR A 109 -2.93 0.47 -3.58
C THR A 109 -4.24 0.83 -2.89
N PRO A 110 -5.39 0.41 -3.40
CA PRO A 110 -6.66 0.49 -2.68
C PRO A 110 -6.63 -0.25 -1.33
N THR A 111 -5.93 -1.39 -1.26
CA THR A 111 -5.71 -2.11 0.00
C THR A 111 -4.94 -1.24 1.00
N GLY A 112 -3.85 -0.62 0.55
CA GLY A 112 -3.02 0.28 1.35
C GLY A 112 -3.69 1.64 1.67
N SER A 113 -4.83 1.96 1.04
CA SER A 113 -5.58 3.18 1.36
C SER A 113 -6.03 3.23 2.82
N THR A 114 -6.14 2.08 3.49
CA THR A 114 -6.47 1.96 4.91
C THR A 114 -5.25 1.76 5.82
N ALA A 115 -4.03 1.82 5.26
CA ALA A 115 -2.75 1.73 5.95
C ALA A 115 -2.14 3.13 6.18
N TYR A 116 -0.88 3.33 5.87
CA TYR A 116 -0.19 4.60 6.12
C TYR A 116 -0.76 5.77 5.33
N SER A 117 -1.26 5.53 4.11
CA SER A 117 -1.96 6.54 3.32
C SER A 117 -3.13 7.17 4.06
N LEU A 118 -3.94 6.37 4.81
CA LEU A 118 -5.03 6.89 5.63
C LEU A 118 -4.54 7.86 6.71
N SER A 119 -3.50 7.47 7.45
CA SER A 119 -2.89 8.29 8.50
C SER A 119 -2.34 9.61 7.96
N ALA A 120 -1.91 9.62 6.70
CA ALA A 120 -1.44 10.81 5.98
C ALA A 120 -2.58 11.66 5.37
N GLY A 121 -3.85 11.31 5.61
CA GLY A 121 -5.02 12.02 5.10
C GLY A 121 -5.46 11.60 3.69
N GLY A 122 -4.99 10.44 3.22
CA GLY A 122 -5.45 9.84 1.98
C GLY A 122 -6.91 9.36 2.05
N PRO A 123 -7.59 9.24 0.91
CA PRO A 123 -8.96 8.75 0.87
C PRO A 123 -9.01 7.24 1.13
N ILE A 124 -10.11 6.77 1.72
CA ILE A 124 -10.42 5.35 1.77
C ILE A 124 -10.94 4.94 0.38
N VAL A 125 -10.27 3.97 -0.22
CA VAL A 125 -10.66 3.38 -1.49
C VAL A 125 -10.96 1.90 -1.28
N THR A 126 -12.12 1.44 -1.75
CA THR A 126 -12.48 0.03 -1.61
C THR A 126 -11.54 -0.84 -2.46
N PRO A 127 -11.14 -2.03 -2.00
CA PRO A 127 -10.17 -2.87 -2.68
C PRO A 127 -10.52 -3.26 -4.13
N LYS A 128 -11.80 -3.21 -4.48
CA LYS A 128 -12.31 -3.54 -5.83
C LYS A 128 -12.13 -2.42 -6.86
N VAL A 129 -11.77 -1.21 -6.43
CA VAL A 129 -11.53 -0.08 -7.34
C VAL A 129 -10.13 -0.20 -7.92
N ASP A 130 -10.02 -0.31 -9.24
CA ASP A 130 -8.72 -0.36 -9.93
C ASP A 130 -8.09 1.04 -9.97
N SER A 131 -7.26 1.34 -8.99
CA SER A 131 -6.64 2.66 -8.82
C SER A 131 -5.32 2.59 -8.07
N MET A 132 -4.55 3.68 -8.12
CA MET A 132 -3.44 3.98 -7.22
C MET A 132 -3.67 5.34 -6.56
N ILE A 133 -3.11 5.53 -5.37
CA ILE A 133 -3.30 6.76 -4.59
C ILE A 133 -1.94 7.38 -4.33
N ILE A 134 -1.83 8.67 -4.61
CA ILE A 134 -0.64 9.50 -4.36
C ILE A 134 -0.96 10.38 -3.15
N THR A 135 -0.29 10.18 -2.02
CA THR A 135 -0.57 10.89 -0.76
C THR A 135 0.69 11.56 -0.25
N PRO A 136 0.81 12.89 -0.28
CA PRO A 136 1.91 13.59 0.39
C PRO A 136 1.71 13.54 1.91
N THR A 137 2.80 13.36 2.68
CA THR A 137 2.76 13.36 4.15
C THR A 137 3.19 14.72 4.69
N SER A 138 2.38 15.33 5.56
CA SER A 138 2.69 16.62 6.18
C SER A 138 3.12 17.68 5.16
N ALA A 139 2.36 17.84 4.09
CA ALA A 139 2.71 18.77 3.02
C ALA A 139 2.73 20.23 3.52
N HIS A 140 3.77 20.96 3.14
CA HIS A 140 3.91 22.38 3.48
C HIS A 140 2.85 23.27 2.80
N SER A 141 2.39 22.88 1.61
CA SER A 141 1.38 23.64 0.87
C SER A 141 -0.03 23.23 1.28
N LEU A 142 -0.87 24.22 1.61
CA LEU A 142 -2.29 24.01 1.90
C LEU A 142 -3.10 23.51 0.69
N THR A 143 -2.56 23.62 -0.53
CA THR A 143 -3.20 23.16 -1.76
C THR A 143 -2.82 21.72 -2.13
N SER A 144 -1.81 21.14 -1.48
CA SER A 144 -1.46 19.72 -1.71
C SER A 144 -2.59 18.82 -1.20
N ARG A 145 -3.05 17.94 -2.06
CA ARG A 145 -4.11 16.98 -1.76
C ARG A 145 -3.71 15.60 -2.26
N PRO A 146 -4.15 14.53 -1.59
CA PRO A 146 -4.07 13.21 -2.15
C PRO A 146 -4.79 13.15 -3.50
N LEU A 147 -4.23 12.38 -4.43
CA LEU A 147 -4.75 12.18 -5.77
C LEU A 147 -4.97 10.70 -6.03
N VAL A 148 -6.15 10.34 -6.53
CA VAL A 148 -6.46 8.99 -7.02
C VAL A 148 -6.29 8.98 -8.53
N VAL A 149 -5.55 8.00 -9.03
CA VAL A 149 -5.30 7.80 -10.47
C VAL A 149 -5.72 6.38 -10.88
N PRO A 150 -6.02 6.13 -12.17
CA PRO A 150 -6.31 4.79 -12.66
C PRO A 150 -5.20 3.78 -12.33
N GLY A 151 -5.59 2.54 -12.03
CA GLY A 151 -4.62 1.49 -11.64
C GLY A 151 -3.60 1.15 -12.73
N HIS A 152 -3.96 1.33 -13.99
CA HIS A 152 -3.07 1.10 -15.14
C HIS A 152 -2.10 2.26 -15.43
N SER A 153 -2.18 3.36 -14.69
CA SER A 153 -1.31 4.51 -14.90
C SER A 153 0.14 4.21 -14.52
N LYS A 154 1.06 4.92 -15.17
CA LYS A 154 2.48 4.93 -14.84
C LYS A 154 2.78 6.20 -14.03
N ILE A 155 3.22 6.02 -12.79
CA ILE A 155 3.62 7.12 -11.92
C ILE A 155 5.14 7.22 -11.92
N ILE A 156 5.68 8.41 -12.20
CA ILE A 156 7.12 8.68 -12.11
C ILE A 156 7.35 9.65 -10.95
N VAL A 157 8.20 9.25 -10.02
CA VAL A 157 8.64 10.06 -8.89
C VAL A 157 10.10 10.43 -9.08
N CYS A 158 10.39 11.73 -9.11
CA CYS A 158 11.73 12.29 -9.11
C CYS A 158 11.94 13.13 -7.86
N PHE A 159 13.18 13.27 -7.44
CA PHE A 159 13.55 14.01 -6.24
C PHE A 159 14.39 15.23 -6.60
N SER A 160 14.28 16.29 -5.80
CA SER A 160 15.04 17.52 -6.01
C SER A 160 15.38 18.17 -4.65
N GLY A 161 16.29 19.16 -4.68
CA GLY A 161 16.71 19.89 -3.48
C GLY A 161 17.95 19.31 -2.82
N SER A 162 18.14 19.60 -1.53
CA SER A 162 19.35 19.32 -0.76
C SER A 162 19.26 18.06 0.11
N ALA A 163 18.43 17.09 -0.25
CA ALA A 163 18.42 15.81 0.43
C ALA A 163 19.70 15.05 0.10
N ASP A 164 20.39 14.51 1.09
CA ASP A 164 21.61 13.72 0.90
C ASP A 164 21.30 12.30 0.42
N SER A 165 20.15 11.78 0.86
CA SER A 165 19.65 10.46 0.48
C SER A 165 18.12 10.43 0.60
N ILE A 166 17.50 9.48 -0.12
CA ILE A 166 16.06 9.23 -0.06
C ILE A 166 15.85 7.86 0.56
N ARG A 167 15.07 7.79 1.64
CA ARG A 167 14.61 6.53 2.20
C ARG A 167 13.40 6.06 1.42
N PHE A 168 13.53 4.90 0.82
CA PHE A 168 12.43 4.17 0.19
C PHE A 168 12.02 3.01 1.10
N VAL A 169 10.71 2.85 1.29
CA VAL A 169 10.15 1.78 2.12
C VAL A 169 9.00 1.13 1.37
N ALA A 170 8.98 -0.21 1.34
CA ALA A 170 7.86 -0.99 0.79
C ALA A 170 7.16 -1.75 1.92
N ASP A 171 5.86 -1.59 2.07
CA ASP A 171 4.99 -2.20 3.09
C ASP A 171 5.53 -2.08 4.54
N GLY A 172 6.30 -1.02 4.83
CA GLY A 172 6.92 -0.82 6.15
C GLY A 172 8.05 -1.80 6.50
N GLN A 173 8.45 -2.67 5.59
CA GLN A 173 9.38 -3.78 5.89
C GLN A 173 10.66 -3.74 5.08
N VAL A 174 10.56 -3.54 3.76
CA VAL A 174 11.73 -3.41 2.90
C VAL A 174 12.21 -1.97 2.92
N HIS A 175 13.47 -1.77 3.27
CA HIS A 175 14.09 -0.44 3.33
C HIS A 175 15.23 -0.37 2.33
N GLU A 176 15.24 0.67 1.51
CA GLU A 176 16.32 0.97 0.58
C GLU A 176 16.67 2.47 0.61
N THR A 177 17.96 2.76 0.45
CA THR A 177 18.45 4.13 0.32
C THR A 177 18.70 4.45 -1.14
N LEU A 178 18.03 5.49 -1.63
CA LEU A 178 18.15 5.96 -3.01
C LEU A 178 18.98 7.24 -3.07
N SER A 179 19.66 7.43 -4.20
CA SER A 179 20.28 8.71 -4.52
C SER A 179 19.21 9.78 -4.77
N PRO A 180 19.44 11.05 -4.41
CA PRO A 180 18.56 12.15 -4.77
C PRO A 180 18.36 12.35 -6.28
N LYS A 181 19.24 11.76 -7.09
CA LYS A 181 19.14 11.77 -8.58
C LYS A 181 18.35 10.58 -9.12
N SER A 182 17.88 9.69 -8.26
CA SER A 182 17.10 8.52 -8.68
C SER A 182 15.75 8.95 -9.24
N GLN A 183 15.28 8.17 -10.18
CA GLN A 183 13.92 8.20 -10.68
C GLN A 183 13.29 6.86 -10.35
N VAL A 184 12.09 6.88 -9.76
CA VAL A 184 11.33 5.68 -9.46
C VAL A 184 10.07 5.68 -10.31
N GLU A 185 9.88 4.60 -11.05
CA GLU A 185 8.66 4.32 -11.79
C GLU A 185 7.78 3.40 -10.95
N VAL A 186 6.53 3.77 -10.72
CA VAL A 186 5.55 2.94 -10.02
C VAL A 186 4.41 2.60 -10.97
N VAL A 187 4.13 1.31 -11.08
CA VAL A 187 3.07 0.75 -11.94
C VAL A 187 2.31 -0.32 -11.17
N LYS A 188 1.14 -0.70 -11.67
CA LYS A 188 0.46 -1.91 -11.22
C LYS A 188 1.34 -3.13 -11.52
N SER A 189 1.43 -4.04 -10.56
CA SER A 189 2.13 -5.31 -10.76
C SER A 189 1.31 -6.25 -11.65
N ASP A 190 2.00 -7.13 -12.37
CA ASP A 190 1.38 -8.23 -13.12
C ASP A 190 0.89 -9.35 -12.18
N TYR A 191 1.28 -9.30 -10.89
CA TYR A 191 0.90 -10.25 -9.87
C TYR A 191 -0.18 -9.68 -8.96
N THR A 192 -0.99 -10.57 -8.40
CA THR A 192 -1.98 -10.30 -7.36
C THR A 192 -1.69 -11.15 -6.13
N VAL A 193 -2.28 -10.78 -5.00
CA VAL A 193 -2.38 -11.65 -3.82
C VAL A 193 -3.82 -12.11 -3.70
N SER A 194 -4.01 -13.42 -3.73
CA SER A 194 -5.32 -14.07 -3.59
C SER A 194 -5.62 -14.32 -2.10
N LEU A 195 -6.70 -13.75 -1.61
CA LEU A 195 -7.15 -13.91 -0.22
C LEU A 195 -8.42 -14.76 -0.18
N ILE A 196 -8.46 -15.72 0.73
CA ILE A 196 -9.70 -16.48 1.04
C ILE A 196 -10.63 -15.56 1.84
N ASP A 197 -11.85 -15.46 1.38
CA ASP A 197 -12.92 -14.72 2.06
C ASP A 197 -14.22 -15.53 2.07
N PHE A 198 -15.19 -15.11 2.90
CA PHE A 198 -16.43 -15.84 3.14
C PHE A 198 -17.65 -14.96 2.89
N LYS A 199 -18.78 -15.55 2.51
CA LYS A 199 -20.00 -14.83 2.12
C LYS A 199 -20.60 -13.96 3.21
N ASP A 200 -20.35 -14.31 4.48
CA ASP A 200 -20.82 -13.57 5.66
C ASP A 200 -19.87 -12.45 6.10
N THR A 201 -18.74 -12.27 5.44
CA THR A 201 -17.85 -11.13 5.70
C THR A 201 -18.34 -9.88 4.99
N ASP A 202 -18.30 -8.75 5.69
CA ASP A 202 -18.70 -7.45 5.17
C ASP A 202 -17.57 -6.44 5.38
N TYR A 203 -16.97 -6.00 4.26
CA TYR A 203 -15.93 -4.97 4.26
C TYR A 203 -16.38 -3.68 4.94
N PHE A 204 -17.61 -3.24 4.66
CA PHE A 204 -18.13 -1.99 5.24
C PHE A 204 -18.43 -2.11 6.73
N LYS A 205 -18.81 -3.29 7.20
CA LYS A 205 -18.93 -3.58 8.64
C LYS A 205 -17.55 -3.45 9.30
N THR A 206 -16.53 -4.08 8.72
CA THR A 206 -15.14 -3.96 9.20
C THR A 206 -14.69 -2.50 9.23
N LEU A 207 -14.98 -1.75 8.15
CA LEU A 207 -14.63 -0.34 8.04
C LEU A 207 -15.33 0.50 9.14
N ARG A 208 -16.63 0.32 9.35
CA ARG A 208 -17.36 1.02 10.42
C ARG A 208 -16.76 0.74 11.80
N VAL A 209 -16.46 -0.52 12.09
CA VAL A 209 -15.86 -0.90 13.38
C VAL A 209 -14.49 -0.24 13.56
N LYS A 210 -13.62 -0.31 12.55
CA LYS A 210 -12.27 0.24 12.60
C LYS A 210 -12.24 1.76 12.69
N MET A 211 -13.14 2.43 12.00
CA MET A 211 -13.22 3.90 11.96
C MET A 211 -14.08 4.47 13.08
N GLY A 212 -14.73 3.63 13.90
CA GLY A 212 -15.65 4.11 14.94
C GLY A 212 -16.91 4.78 14.38
N TRP A 213 -17.26 4.52 13.12
CA TRP A 213 -18.44 5.14 12.49
C TRP A 213 -19.73 4.55 13.05
N GLY A 214 -20.68 5.42 13.37
CA GLY A 214 -22.00 5.03 13.89
C GLY A 214 -22.05 4.86 15.40
N LYS A 215 -20.96 5.04 16.13
CA LYS A 215 -20.97 5.12 17.60
C LYS A 215 -21.42 6.54 18.02
N ARG A 216 -22.67 6.91 17.78
CA ARG A 216 -23.30 8.07 18.40
C ARG A 216 -24.05 7.59 19.62
N GLY A 217 -23.56 7.96 20.82
CA GLY A 217 -24.34 7.97 22.06
C GLY A 217 -24.40 6.66 22.83
N GLU A 218 -23.26 6.04 23.11
CA GLU A 218 -23.08 5.20 24.30
C GLU A 218 -21.97 5.87 25.14
N GLU A 219 -22.31 6.94 25.84
CA GLU A 219 -21.65 7.43 27.05
C GLU A 219 -22.51 7.01 28.24
#